data_7f5faeee035ca793947eb01b4da50a59
#
_entry.id   7f5faeee035ca793947eb01b4da50a59
#
_cell.length_a   1.000
_cell.length_b   1.000
_cell.length_c   1.000
_cell.angle_alpha   90.00
_cell.angle_beta   90.00
_cell.angle_gamma   90.00
#
_symmetry.space_group_name_H-M   'P 1'
#
loop_
_entity.id
_entity.type
_entity.pdbx_description
1 polymer ?
#
loop_
_entity_poly.entity_id
_entity_poly.type
_entity_poly.pdbx_seq_one_letter_code
_entity_poly.pdbx_strand_id
1 'polypeptide(L)'
;MTTLTHYTLLNDEEAYRAAVDEILDKAADQLVIFDHDLALLHLQAPERVAKIETFLRKQPRGNHTKRLRLVIHQTHRLDSHLPRLAALFSHYAHLVDVRQSPANLRHLTDTHVLADARHGVRRFHTHHARGALIREDPAAIQPWLGRFEELWAISTPCLKINTTGL
;
A
#
# COMPACT_ATOMS: atom_id res chain seq x y z
N MET A 1 5.27 -34.11 -3.63
CA MET A 1 5.56 -32.72 -4.00
C MET A 1 4.59 -31.82 -3.29
N THR A 2 5.06 -31.17 -2.25
CA THR A 2 4.27 -30.15 -1.58
C THR A 2 4.34 -28.92 -2.46
N THR A 3 3.29 -28.65 -3.20
CA THR A 3 3.12 -27.35 -3.85
C THR A 3 3.01 -26.35 -2.72
N LEU A 4 4.08 -25.63 -2.43
CA LEU A 4 3.99 -24.44 -1.59
C LEU A 4 3.03 -23.52 -2.29
N THR A 5 1.81 -23.46 -1.79
CA THR A 5 0.82 -22.52 -2.28
C THR A 5 1.29 -21.12 -1.90
N HIS A 6 1.93 -20.45 -2.86
CA HIS A 6 2.28 -19.03 -2.73
C HIS A 6 1.03 -18.17 -2.60
N TYR A 7 -0.13 -18.75 -2.86
CA TYR A 7 -1.43 -18.07 -2.84
C TYR A 7 -2.27 -18.61 -1.67
N THR A 8 -2.70 -17.71 -0.78
CA THR A 8 -3.54 -18.05 0.38
C THR A 8 -4.82 -17.21 0.33
N LEU A 9 -5.98 -17.86 0.40
CA LEU A 9 -7.26 -17.17 0.54
C LEU A 9 -7.42 -16.66 1.97
N LEU A 10 -7.94 -15.44 2.10
CA LEU A 10 -8.22 -14.78 3.37
C LEU A 10 -9.75 -14.66 3.52
N ASN A 11 -10.29 -15.07 4.65
CA ASN A 11 -11.74 -15.15 4.87
C ASN A 11 -12.24 -14.33 6.06
N ASP A 12 -11.35 -13.74 6.85
CA ASP A 12 -11.73 -12.95 8.02
C ASP A 12 -10.79 -11.75 8.22
N GLU A 13 -11.21 -10.82 9.09
CA GLU A 13 -10.45 -9.59 9.37
C GLU A 13 -9.10 -9.87 10.01
N GLU A 14 -9.02 -10.86 10.89
CA GLU A 14 -7.76 -11.19 11.58
C GLU A 14 -6.72 -11.68 10.57
N ALA A 15 -7.11 -12.60 9.69
CA ALA A 15 -6.23 -13.11 8.64
C ALA A 15 -5.80 -12.00 7.68
N TYR A 16 -6.71 -11.10 7.32
CA TYR A 16 -6.40 -9.96 6.47
C TYR A 16 -5.39 -9.00 7.13
N ARG A 17 -5.60 -8.67 8.40
CA ARG A 17 -4.66 -7.80 9.15
C ARG A 17 -3.28 -8.43 9.27
N ALA A 18 -3.21 -9.72 9.57
CA ALA A 18 -1.95 -10.44 9.64
C ALA A 18 -1.22 -10.44 8.28
N ALA A 19 -1.97 -10.59 7.18
CA ALA A 19 -1.42 -10.55 5.83
C ALA A 19 -0.88 -9.17 5.47
N VAL A 20 -1.57 -8.09 5.83
CA VAL A 20 -1.09 -6.71 5.63
C VAL A 20 0.24 -6.51 6.38
N ASP A 21 0.30 -6.91 7.64
CA ASP A 21 1.51 -6.81 8.45
C ASP A 21 2.67 -7.60 7.83
N GLU A 22 2.40 -8.80 7.33
CA GLU A 22 3.41 -9.62 6.66
C GLU A 22 3.99 -8.92 5.43
N ILE A 23 3.15 -8.31 4.60
CA ILE A 23 3.61 -7.61 3.40
C ILE A 23 4.41 -6.35 3.76
N LEU A 24 3.97 -5.59 4.76
CA LEU A 24 4.72 -4.42 5.23
C LEU A 24 6.11 -4.82 5.76
N ASP A 25 6.20 -5.94 6.49
CA ASP A 25 7.46 -6.44 7.02
C ASP A 25 8.41 -6.94 5.93
N LYS A 26 7.87 -7.52 4.86
CA LYS A 26 8.66 -8.04 3.73
C LYS A 26 9.15 -6.97 2.77
N ALA A 27 8.49 -5.83 2.71
CA ALA A 27 8.82 -4.78 1.75
C ALA A 27 10.27 -4.30 1.92
N ALA A 28 11.03 -4.32 0.84
CA ALA A 28 12.43 -3.93 0.84
C ALA A 28 12.69 -2.66 0.01
N ASP A 29 12.24 -2.61 -1.24
CA ASP A 29 12.58 -1.53 -2.17
C ASP A 29 11.35 -0.76 -2.64
N GLN A 30 10.30 -1.46 -3.02
CA GLN A 30 9.10 -0.88 -3.60
C GLN A 30 7.87 -1.32 -2.82
N LEU A 31 7.05 -0.35 -2.42
CA LEU A 31 5.76 -0.60 -1.78
C LEU A 31 4.71 0.23 -2.49
N VAL A 32 3.63 -0.42 -2.93
CA VAL A 32 2.49 0.26 -3.54
C VAL A 32 1.22 -0.09 -2.81
N ILE A 33 0.36 0.91 -2.63
CA ILE A 33 -0.90 0.79 -1.90
C ILE A 33 -2.01 1.43 -2.73
N PHE A 34 -3.08 0.68 -2.93
CA PHE A 34 -4.34 1.19 -3.47
C PHE A 34 -5.43 1.00 -2.43
N ASP A 35 -6.09 2.08 -2.03
CA ASP A 35 -7.14 2.03 -1.02
C ASP A 35 -8.12 3.19 -1.17
N HIS A 36 -9.21 3.12 -0.44
CA HIS A 36 -10.22 4.18 -0.42
C HIS A 36 -9.69 5.45 0.28
N ASP A 37 -9.26 5.30 1.54
CA ASP A 37 -8.84 6.44 2.38
C ASP A 37 -7.80 6.06 3.44
N LEU A 38 -7.24 4.86 3.37
CA LEU A 38 -6.27 4.26 4.29
C LEU A 38 -6.84 3.88 5.68
N ALA A 39 -8.12 4.07 5.92
CA ALA A 39 -8.73 3.78 7.23
C ALA A 39 -8.83 2.27 7.50
N LEU A 40 -9.28 1.47 6.52
CA LEU A 40 -9.41 0.02 6.67
C LEU A 40 -8.07 -0.70 6.84
N LEU A 41 -7.01 -0.14 6.30
CA LEU A 41 -5.66 -0.67 6.47
C LEU A 41 -5.08 -0.40 7.85
N HIS A 42 -5.75 0.43 8.65
CA HIS A 42 -5.26 0.86 9.98
C HIS A 42 -3.81 1.36 9.97
N LEU A 43 -3.42 2.07 8.92
CA LEU A 43 -2.03 2.52 8.75
C LEU A 43 -1.62 3.58 9.77
N GLN A 44 -2.59 4.21 10.44
CA GLN A 44 -2.34 5.17 11.53
C GLN A 44 -1.92 4.47 12.83
N ALA A 45 -2.16 3.17 12.97
CA ALA A 45 -1.74 2.42 14.15
C ALA A 45 -0.22 2.54 14.35
N PRO A 46 0.26 2.81 15.57
CA PRO A 46 1.69 3.02 15.82
C PRO A 46 2.57 1.90 15.29
N GLU A 47 2.14 0.65 15.40
CA GLU A 47 2.87 -0.53 14.93
C GLU A 47 3.04 -0.51 13.41
N ARG A 48 2.00 -0.10 12.67
CA ARG A 48 2.05 -0.02 11.20
C ARG A 48 2.83 1.18 10.70
N VAL A 49 2.69 2.32 11.37
CA VAL A 49 3.54 3.50 11.10
C VAL A 49 5.01 3.11 11.26
N ALA A 50 5.35 2.39 12.34
CA ALA A 50 6.72 1.91 12.57
C ALA A 50 7.21 0.96 11.47
N LYS A 51 6.35 0.07 10.96
CA LYS A 51 6.69 -0.84 9.86
C LYS A 51 6.99 -0.07 8.56
N ILE A 52 6.17 0.91 8.24
CA ILE A 52 6.38 1.77 7.06
C ILE A 52 7.66 2.59 7.22
N GLU A 53 7.89 3.15 8.39
CA GLU A 53 9.12 3.88 8.68
C GLU A 53 10.35 2.99 8.54
N THR A 54 10.30 1.77 9.06
CA THR A 54 11.38 0.79 8.90
C THR A 54 11.65 0.51 7.41
N PHE A 55 10.60 0.33 6.60
CA PHE A 55 10.72 0.20 5.15
C PHE A 55 11.43 1.39 4.53
N LEU A 56 11.00 2.61 4.87
CA LEU A 56 11.56 3.84 4.29
C LEU A 56 13.02 4.07 4.69
N ARG A 57 13.43 3.63 5.88
CA ARG A 57 14.81 3.79 6.36
C ARG A 57 15.79 2.74 5.84
N LYS A 58 15.30 1.56 5.45
CA LYS A 58 16.18 0.51 4.92
C LYS A 58 16.87 0.97 3.64
N GLN A 59 18.15 0.63 3.51
CA GLN A 59 18.84 0.85 2.25
C GLN A 59 18.23 -0.04 1.15
N PRO A 60 18.02 0.49 -0.06
CA PRO A 60 17.57 -0.35 -1.16
C PRO A 60 18.61 -1.40 -1.53
N ARG A 61 18.14 -2.55 -2.02
CA ARG A 61 19.03 -3.65 -2.42
C ARG A 61 19.71 -3.33 -3.75
N GLY A 62 21.04 -3.52 -3.81
CA GLY A 62 21.79 -3.29 -5.02
C GLY A 62 21.56 -1.91 -5.63
N ASN A 63 21.24 -1.86 -6.92
CA ASN A 63 20.92 -0.63 -7.65
C ASN A 63 19.43 -0.26 -7.64
N HIS A 64 18.64 -0.91 -6.78
CA HIS A 64 17.20 -0.63 -6.66
C HIS A 64 16.99 0.74 -6.02
N THR A 65 15.89 1.38 -6.35
CA THR A 65 15.46 2.63 -5.73
C THR A 65 14.38 2.36 -4.70
N LYS A 66 14.43 3.08 -3.59
CA LYS A 66 13.39 3.04 -2.56
C LYS A 66 12.21 3.92 -3.00
N ARG A 67 11.00 3.38 -2.99
CA ARG A 67 9.82 4.16 -3.28
C ARG A 67 8.56 3.60 -2.63
N LEU A 68 7.74 4.49 -2.09
CA LEU A 68 6.38 4.22 -1.63
C LEU A 68 5.41 5.02 -2.51
N ARG A 69 4.48 4.33 -3.16
CA ARG A 69 3.46 4.96 -4.00
C ARG A 69 2.06 4.57 -3.52
N LEU A 70 1.19 5.55 -3.38
CA LEU A 70 -0.19 5.33 -2.96
C LEU A 70 -1.16 5.94 -3.97
N VAL A 71 -2.21 5.18 -4.30
CA VAL A 71 -3.39 5.71 -4.98
C VAL A 71 -4.56 5.57 -4.01
N ILE A 72 -5.19 6.68 -3.67
CA ILE A 72 -6.35 6.72 -2.77
C ILE A 72 -7.50 7.50 -3.39
N HIS A 73 -8.73 7.09 -3.08
CA HIS A 73 -9.92 7.76 -3.58
C HIS A 73 -10.19 9.09 -2.87
N GLN A 74 -9.96 9.12 -1.56
CA GLN A 74 -10.18 10.30 -0.73
C GLN A 74 -8.93 10.64 0.07
N THR A 75 -8.43 11.85 -0.13
CA THR A 75 -7.18 12.31 0.47
C THR A 75 -7.37 13.16 1.73
N HIS A 76 -8.58 13.66 1.96
CA HIS A 76 -8.85 14.59 3.07
C HIS A 76 -8.59 13.98 4.47
N ARG A 77 -8.76 12.67 4.64
CA ARG A 77 -8.48 12.01 5.91
C ARG A 77 -6.99 11.92 6.24
N LEU A 78 -6.15 11.91 5.23
CA LEU A 78 -4.70 11.88 5.45
C LEU A 78 -4.25 13.10 6.24
N ASP A 79 -4.77 14.27 5.91
CA ASP A 79 -4.41 15.50 6.59
C ASP A 79 -5.08 15.65 7.96
N SER A 80 -6.35 15.23 8.08
CA SER A 80 -7.17 15.53 9.25
C SER A 80 -7.26 14.41 10.28
N HIS A 81 -7.18 13.14 9.87
CA HIS A 81 -7.42 11.97 10.72
C HIS A 81 -6.22 11.03 10.86
N LEU A 82 -5.18 11.22 10.05
CA LEU A 82 -4.01 10.34 10.02
C LEU A 82 -2.71 11.13 10.26
N PRO A 83 -2.60 11.87 11.37
CA PRO A 83 -1.49 12.80 11.56
C PRO A 83 -0.12 12.12 11.68
N ARG A 84 -0.04 10.92 12.25
CA ARG A 84 1.24 10.18 12.34
C ARG A 84 1.73 9.77 10.96
N LEU A 85 0.80 9.29 10.13
CA LEU A 85 1.10 8.86 8.77
C LEU A 85 1.47 10.06 7.90
N ALA A 86 0.73 11.16 8.01
CA ALA A 86 1.03 12.41 7.30
C ALA A 86 2.41 12.96 7.67
N ALA A 87 2.76 12.94 8.96
CA ALA A 87 4.08 13.36 9.43
C ALA A 87 5.20 12.46 8.87
N LEU A 88 4.99 11.15 8.86
CA LEU A 88 5.94 10.21 8.28
C LEU A 88 6.15 10.46 6.79
N PHE A 89 5.08 10.64 6.04
CA PHE A 89 5.16 10.92 4.60
C PHE A 89 5.84 12.25 4.31
N SER A 90 5.60 13.27 5.15
CA SER A 90 6.28 14.56 5.05
C SER A 90 7.79 14.42 5.28
N HIS A 91 8.17 13.67 6.31
CA HIS A 91 9.57 13.44 6.64
C HIS A 91 10.33 12.71 5.51
N TYR A 92 9.66 11.78 4.84
CA TYR A 92 10.22 11.01 3.73
C TYR A 92 9.66 11.43 2.37
N ALA A 93 9.30 12.71 2.21
CA ALA A 93 8.62 13.21 1.01
C ALA A 93 9.34 12.90 -0.31
N HIS A 94 10.66 12.78 -0.28
CA HIS A 94 11.46 12.42 -1.45
C HIS A 94 11.31 10.95 -1.88
N LEU A 95 10.74 10.10 -1.02
CA LEU A 95 10.52 8.67 -1.28
C LEU A 95 9.05 8.30 -1.43
N VAL A 96 8.13 9.22 -1.08
CA VAL A 96 6.70 8.95 -1.00
C VAL A 96 5.94 9.80 -2.03
N ASP A 97 5.14 9.14 -2.85
CA ASP A 97 4.24 9.78 -3.79
C ASP A 97 2.81 9.32 -3.54
N VAL A 98 1.89 10.27 -3.38
CA VAL A 98 0.47 9.99 -3.21
C VAL A 98 -0.31 10.61 -4.36
N ARG A 99 -1.19 9.83 -4.98
CA ARG A 99 -2.10 10.28 -6.04
C ARG A 99 -3.55 10.01 -5.66
N GLN A 100 -4.43 10.89 -6.10
CA GLN A 100 -5.86 10.71 -5.97
C GLN A 100 -6.43 10.13 -7.26
N SER A 101 -7.24 9.08 -7.11
CA SER A 101 -7.93 8.46 -8.24
C SER A 101 -9.00 9.40 -8.82
N PRO A 102 -9.31 9.29 -10.14
CA PRO A 102 -10.41 10.04 -10.72
C PRO A 102 -11.76 9.73 -10.05
N ALA A 103 -12.65 10.72 -10.00
CA ALA A 103 -13.96 10.59 -9.35
C ALA A 103 -14.81 9.44 -9.94
N ASN A 104 -14.67 9.16 -11.23
CA ASN A 104 -15.41 8.08 -11.89
C ASN A 104 -14.94 6.67 -11.51
N LEU A 105 -13.83 6.54 -10.77
CA LEU A 105 -13.32 5.24 -10.29
C LEU A 105 -13.64 4.98 -8.82
N ARG A 106 -14.37 5.86 -8.15
CA ARG A 106 -14.73 5.68 -6.73
C ARG A 106 -15.57 4.44 -6.44
N HIS A 107 -16.18 3.85 -7.46
CA HIS A 107 -16.90 2.59 -7.36
C HIS A 107 -15.99 1.38 -7.16
N LEU A 108 -14.68 1.51 -7.41
CA LEU A 108 -13.72 0.45 -7.16
C LEU A 108 -13.53 0.33 -5.65
N THR A 109 -13.92 -0.81 -5.10
CA THR A 109 -13.97 -1.04 -3.65
C THR A 109 -12.95 -2.07 -3.19
N ASP A 110 -12.07 -2.51 -4.06
CA ASP A 110 -10.95 -3.36 -3.69
C ASP A 110 -9.80 -2.53 -3.13
N THR A 111 -8.96 -3.17 -2.35
CA THR A 111 -7.72 -2.59 -1.85
C THR A 111 -6.58 -3.58 -2.00
N HIS A 112 -5.38 -3.08 -2.24
CA HIS A 112 -4.21 -3.94 -2.27
C HIS A 112 -2.95 -3.23 -1.76
N VAL A 113 -2.05 -4.05 -1.21
CA VAL A 113 -0.71 -3.66 -0.77
C VAL A 113 0.26 -4.62 -1.42
N LEU A 114 1.16 -4.12 -2.25
CA LEU A 114 2.11 -4.93 -3.01
C LEU A 114 3.54 -4.51 -2.67
N ALA A 115 4.40 -5.48 -2.49
CA ALA A 115 5.80 -5.26 -2.15
C ALA A 115 6.74 -5.91 -3.17
N ASP A 116 7.69 -5.12 -3.69
CA ASP A 116 8.80 -5.58 -4.52
C ASP A 116 8.36 -6.34 -5.79
N ALA A 117 7.17 -6.07 -6.29
CA ALA A 117 6.58 -6.75 -7.45
C ALA A 117 6.52 -8.29 -7.32
N ARG A 118 6.53 -8.82 -6.10
CA ARG A 118 6.58 -10.27 -5.85
C ARG A 118 5.72 -10.75 -4.69
N HIS A 119 5.33 -9.86 -3.78
CA HIS A 119 4.45 -10.17 -2.65
C HIS A 119 3.27 -9.22 -2.66
N GLY A 120 2.13 -9.67 -2.18
CA GLY A 120 1.00 -8.78 -2.06
C GLY A 120 -0.18 -9.36 -1.31
N VAL A 121 -0.99 -8.48 -0.78
CA VAL A 121 -2.29 -8.78 -0.21
C VAL A 121 -3.34 -7.92 -0.91
N ARG A 122 -4.45 -8.55 -1.26
CA ARG A 122 -5.59 -7.88 -1.86
C ARG A 122 -6.86 -8.23 -1.10
N ARG A 123 -7.64 -7.20 -0.75
CA ARG A 123 -9.01 -7.35 -0.28
C ARG A 123 -9.92 -7.07 -1.46
N PHE A 124 -10.83 -7.99 -1.76
CA PHE A 124 -11.63 -7.90 -2.99
C PHE A 124 -12.73 -6.86 -2.90
N HIS A 125 -13.22 -6.62 -1.68
CA HIS A 125 -14.27 -5.62 -1.43
C HIS A 125 -14.17 -5.07 0.00
N THR A 126 -14.30 -3.77 0.16
CA THR A 126 -14.14 -3.11 1.46
C THR A 126 -15.13 -3.59 2.53
N HIS A 127 -16.34 -4.01 2.13
CA HIS A 127 -17.35 -4.47 3.08
C HIS A 127 -17.23 -5.94 3.47
N HIS A 128 -16.35 -6.69 2.85
CA HIS A 128 -16.17 -8.12 3.11
C HIS A 128 -14.70 -8.43 3.31
N ALA A 129 -14.39 -9.12 4.41
CA ALA A 129 -13.02 -9.52 4.73
C ALA A 129 -12.56 -10.72 3.90
N ARG A 130 -12.78 -10.67 2.59
CA ARG A 130 -12.36 -11.70 1.64
C ARG A 130 -11.26 -11.16 0.75
N GLY A 131 -10.19 -11.92 0.67
CA GLY A 131 -9.05 -11.52 -0.13
C GLY A 131 -8.08 -12.66 -0.38
N ALA A 132 -6.90 -12.28 -0.81
CA ALA A 132 -5.82 -13.22 -1.09
C ALA A 132 -4.47 -12.63 -0.71
N LEU A 133 -3.59 -13.51 -0.27
CA LEU A 133 -2.18 -13.21 0.01
C LEU A 133 -1.32 -14.00 -0.96
N ILE A 134 -0.41 -13.33 -1.64
CA ILE A 134 0.58 -13.93 -2.54
C ILE A 134 1.97 -13.70 -1.96
N ARG A 135 2.76 -14.77 -1.87
CA ARG A 135 4.13 -14.73 -1.37
C ARG A 135 5.10 -15.18 -2.44
N GLU A 136 6.14 -14.39 -2.66
CA GLU A 136 7.29 -14.75 -3.52
C GLU A 136 6.91 -15.30 -4.90
N ASP A 137 5.91 -14.68 -5.53
CA ASP A 137 5.44 -15.09 -6.84
C ASP A 137 5.26 -13.89 -7.76
N PRO A 138 6.33 -13.45 -8.45
CA PRO A 138 6.25 -12.31 -9.35
C PRO A 138 5.20 -12.50 -10.45
N ALA A 139 5.05 -13.71 -10.98
CA ALA A 139 4.07 -13.98 -12.04
C ALA A 139 2.64 -13.80 -11.57
N ALA A 140 2.34 -14.24 -10.35
CA ALA A 140 1.00 -14.07 -9.76
C ALA A 140 0.71 -12.62 -9.38
N ILE A 141 1.73 -11.83 -9.03
CA ILE A 141 1.59 -10.41 -8.68
C ILE A 141 1.40 -9.53 -9.93
N GLN A 142 1.89 -9.92 -11.09
CA GLN A 142 1.86 -9.08 -12.29
C GLN A 142 0.47 -8.51 -12.63
N PRO A 143 -0.63 -9.26 -12.60
CA PRO A 143 -1.95 -8.68 -12.87
C PRO A 143 -2.35 -7.60 -11.85
N TRP A 144 -2.00 -7.79 -10.57
CA TRP A 144 -2.30 -6.81 -9.53
C TRP A 144 -1.44 -5.55 -9.69
N LEU A 145 -0.17 -5.72 -9.96
CA LEU A 145 0.74 -4.61 -10.20
C LEU A 145 0.36 -3.84 -11.47
N GLY A 146 -0.01 -4.54 -12.55
CA GLY A 146 -0.48 -3.92 -13.78
C GLY A 146 -1.72 -3.06 -13.55
N ARG A 147 -2.68 -3.54 -12.75
CA ARG A 147 -3.85 -2.76 -12.34
C ARG A 147 -3.43 -1.50 -11.56
N PHE A 148 -2.51 -1.63 -10.62
CA PHE A 148 -2.00 -0.47 -9.89
C PHE A 148 -1.35 0.54 -10.83
N GLU A 149 -0.52 0.10 -11.76
CA GLU A 149 0.16 1.00 -12.71
C GLU A 149 -0.84 1.73 -13.63
N GLU A 150 -1.90 1.06 -14.05
CA GLU A 150 -2.98 1.70 -14.81
C GLU A 150 -3.69 2.78 -13.98
N LEU A 151 -4.03 2.46 -12.72
CA LEU A 151 -4.63 3.43 -11.79
C LEU A 151 -3.68 4.60 -11.51
N TRP A 152 -2.41 4.31 -11.32
CA TRP A 152 -1.39 5.32 -11.09
C TRP A 152 -1.31 6.33 -12.24
N ALA A 153 -1.30 5.83 -13.47
CA ALA A 153 -1.15 6.64 -14.67
C ALA A 153 -2.29 7.67 -14.86
N ILE A 154 -3.52 7.32 -14.44
CA ILE A 154 -4.69 8.20 -14.60
C ILE A 154 -5.02 8.99 -13.34
N SER A 155 -4.30 8.77 -12.25
CA SER A 155 -4.49 9.47 -10.99
C SER A 155 -3.67 10.75 -10.93
N THR A 156 -4.13 11.73 -10.14
CA THR A 156 -3.45 13.03 -10.04
C THR A 156 -2.63 13.13 -8.77
N PRO A 157 -1.44 13.72 -8.82
CA PRO A 157 -0.69 14.04 -7.61
C PRO A 157 -1.56 14.92 -6.69
N CYS A 158 -1.76 14.47 -5.46
CA CYS A 158 -2.63 15.18 -4.53
C CYS A 158 -1.88 15.71 -3.34
N LEU A 159 -0.64 15.33 -3.19
CA LEU A 159 0.10 15.70 -2.03
C LEU A 159 1.11 16.74 -2.35
N LYS A 160 0.68 17.91 -2.05
CA LYS A 160 1.57 18.85 -1.43
C LYS A 160 1.64 18.45 0.05
N ILE A 161 2.51 17.52 0.39
CA ILE A 161 3.04 17.50 1.72
C ILE A 161 3.77 18.82 1.81
N ASN A 162 3.04 19.85 2.17
CA ASN A 162 3.63 21.12 2.36
C ASN A 162 4.58 21.00 3.53
N THR A 163 5.83 20.84 3.19
CA THR A 163 6.86 21.45 3.98
C THR A 163 6.63 22.93 3.91
N THR A 164 5.65 23.44 4.59
CA THR A 164 5.67 24.82 5.00
C THR A 164 6.70 24.91 6.11
N GLY A 165 7.91 24.68 5.75
CA GLY A 165 9.05 25.17 6.46
C GLY A 165 9.27 26.58 6.02
N LEU A 166 8.51 27.45 6.58
CA LEU A 166 8.84 28.86 6.70
C LEU A 166 8.48 29.26 8.10
#